data_173ca56ca19206a327eb2b2495d3b1f7
#
_entry.id   173ca56ca19206a327eb2b2495d3b1f7
#
_cell.length_a   1.000
_cell.length_b   1.000
_cell.length_c   1.000
_cell.angle_alpha   90.00
_cell.angle_beta   90.00
_cell.angle_gamma   90.00
#
_symmetry.space_group_name_H-M   'P 1'
#
loop_
_entity.id
_entity.type
_entity.pdbx_description
1 polymer ?
#
loop_
_entity_poly.entity_id
_entity_poly.type
_entity_poly.pdbx_seq_one_letter_code
_entity_poly.pdbx_strand_id
1 'polypeptide(L)'
;MGGARPDRIRFNVGGQIFETTATTLANAGRNSFFGVIFDDNWDVLYNEGGFSQSQELFIDRNPDCFAVLLNLLRTGDLNIPPNVSEKSLYREASFYGILDHVRAAKWGQFDGNRLRLSRSVSGRAPGDGTAIRAGPDGGCCVAHGSIVHVYDWMLEEHPPLNLDHQRVNDVGFIDADNIVISACERLGTLDGGMGLFSSTTGELRYKFEVSHINSHENKDRDKGAKKGFTAGALCVNPDDYRIFSSCRGRSNEYGIGVWDQVTGKQMDFFYESPGWSLGDADKLQWLGGVYNCLLVATLFPRKDNCYISLLDFRSRDMVWSWSDIGAPLTLTVVDEKRVRDAVAMEEANSICVVNEYEDLGFMDLRMMMGSRSTSIGSIRWSSRSRLMKGVMPDEPCYPKLAVHGGQLFSSMNDCISVFCGSDWVLTSRLKRSYGGSICDFSIGGDRLFALHSEENVFDIWEVTPPPIIL
;
A
#
# COMPACT_ATOMS: atom_id res chain seq x y z
N MET A 1 -30.47 7.19 -33.93
CA MET A 1 -30.85 8.50 -33.36
C MET A 1 -30.66 8.39 -31.87
N GLY A 2 -29.55 8.90 -31.35
CA GLY A 2 -29.25 8.86 -29.92
C GLY A 2 -30.21 9.78 -29.17
N GLY A 3 -31.06 9.20 -28.30
CA GLY A 3 -31.90 9.96 -27.40
C GLY A 3 -31.02 10.76 -26.46
N ALA A 4 -31.27 12.10 -26.35
CA ALA A 4 -30.60 12.94 -25.39
C ALA A 4 -30.88 12.39 -23.98
N ARG A 5 -29.82 12.07 -23.20
CA ARG A 5 -29.95 11.67 -21.78
C ARG A 5 -30.75 12.77 -21.05
N PRO A 6 -31.68 12.40 -20.17
CA PRO A 6 -32.41 13.40 -19.41
C PRO A 6 -31.43 14.19 -18.55
N ASP A 7 -31.39 15.52 -18.69
CA ASP A 7 -30.52 16.40 -17.91
C ASP A 7 -30.79 16.35 -16.40
N ARG A 8 -31.95 15.83 -16.00
CA ARG A 8 -32.39 15.76 -14.60
C ARG A 8 -32.60 14.32 -14.16
N ILE A 9 -32.03 14.02 -13.00
CA ILE A 9 -32.10 12.72 -12.35
C ILE A 9 -32.79 12.90 -11.01
N ARG A 10 -33.72 11.97 -10.70
CA ARG A 10 -34.48 11.97 -9.45
C ARG A 10 -34.10 10.77 -8.59
N PHE A 11 -33.82 11.05 -7.31
CA PHE A 11 -33.62 10.06 -6.27
C PHE A 11 -34.67 10.23 -5.18
N ASN A 12 -35.21 9.13 -4.69
CA ASN A 12 -35.98 9.08 -3.45
C ASN A 12 -35.10 8.44 -2.38
N VAL A 13 -34.52 9.26 -1.51
CA VAL A 13 -33.63 8.76 -0.45
C VAL A 13 -34.40 8.80 0.86
N GLY A 14 -34.69 7.62 1.41
CA GLY A 14 -35.42 7.50 2.67
C GLY A 14 -36.78 8.22 2.68
N GLY A 15 -37.47 8.31 1.53
CA GLY A 15 -38.74 9.00 1.36
C GLY A 15 -38.67 10.49 0.95
N GLN A 16 -37.46 11.08 0.92
CA GLN A 16 -37.25 12.44 0.46
C GLN A 16 -36.77 12.49 -1.00
N ILE A 17 -37.36 13.36 -1.80
CA ILE A 17 -37.02 13.50 -3.22
C ILE A 17 -35.89 14.49 -3.42
N PHE A 18 -34.87 14.06 -4.17
CA PHE A 18 -33.74 14.87 -4.59
C PHE A 18 -33.66 14.94 -6.11
N GLU A 19 -33.44 16.11 -6.66
CA GLU A 19 -33.20 16.31 -8.08
C GLU A 19 -31.77 16.83 -8.30
N THR A 20 -31.10 16.27 -9.31
CA THR A 20 -29.74 16.68 -9.67
C THR A 20 -29.51 16.49 -11.18
N THR A 21 -28.28 16.74 -11.63
CA THR A 21 -27.87 16.55 -13.03
C THR A 21 -26.81 15.46 -13.14
N ALA A 22 -26.69 14.85 -14.32
CA ALA A 22 -25.63 13.89 -14.61
C ALA A 22 -24.23 14.48 -14.40
N THR A 23 -24.06 15.77 -14.72
CA THR A 23 -22.77 16.48 -14.51
C THR A 23 -22.40 16.59 -13.04
N THR A 24 -23.35 16.85 -12.14
CA THR A 24 -23.11 16.86 -10.69
C THR A 24 -22.67 15.49 -10.20
N LEU A 25 -23.32 14.42 -10.66
CA LEU A 25 -23.00 13.07 -10.25
C LEU A 25 -21.67 12.57 -10.81
N ALA A 26 -21.27 13.04 -11.99
CA ALA A 26 -19.96 12.74 -12.56
C ALA A 26 -18.79 13.23 -11.69
N ASN A 27 -19.01 14.27 -10.85
CA ASN A 27 -18.01 14.73 -9.89
C ASN A 27 -17.69 13.70 -8.79
N ALA A 28 -18.54 12.70 -8.59
CA ALA A 28 -18.28 11.60 -7.66
C ALA A 28 -17.23 10.60 -8.15
N GLY A 29 -16.85 10.64 -9.43
CA GLY A 29 -15.89 9.73 -10.04
C GLY A 29 -16.49 8.37 -10.43
N ARG A 30 -15.77 7.63 -11.30
CA ARG A 30 -16.26 6.35 -11.88
C ARG A 30 -16.40 5.23 -10.85
N ASN A 31 -15.58 5.22 -9.81
CA ASN A 31 -15.56 4.19 -8.77
C ASN A 31 -16.61 4.44 -7.66
N SER A 32 -17.44 5.46 -7.80
CA SER A 32 -18.53 5.75 -6.88
C SER A 32 -19.81 5.00 -7.23
N PHE A 33 -20.73 4.89 -6.26
CA PHE A 33 -22.10 4.40 -6.50
C PHE A 33 -22.76 5.11 -7.70
N PHE A 34 -22.55 6.41 -7.83
CA PHE A 34 -23.10 7.19 -8.94
C PHE A 34 -22.39 6.90 -10.26
N GLY A 35 -21.07 6.71 -10.25
CA GLY A 35 -20.30 6.35 -11.43
C GLY A 35 -20.73 5.01 -12.02
N VAL A 36 -20.96 4.02 -11.16
CA VAL A 36 -21.42 2.68 -11.57
C VAL A 36 -22.83 2.72 -12.17
N ILE A 37 -23.74 3.54 -11.59
CA ILE A 37 -25.12 3.69 -12.09
C ILE A 37 -25.16 4.33 -13.48
N PHE A 38 -24.17 5.16 -13.82
CA PHE A 38 -24.14 5.91 -15.10
C PHE A 38 -23.07 5.40 -16.08
N ASP A 39 -22.46 4.24 -15.81
CA ASP A 39 -21.57 3.58 -16.77
C ASP A 39 -22.36 3.06 -18.00
N ASP A 40 -21.71 2.99 -19.17
CA ASP A 40 -22.35 2.61 -20.44
C ASP A 40 -23.03 1.22 -20.42
N ASN A 41 -22.64 0.35 -19.51
CA ASN A 41 -23.29 -0.94 -19.29
C ASN A 41 -24.69 -0.84 -18.62
N TRP A 42 -25.02 0.28 -17.99
CA TRP A 42 -26.33 0.50 -17.39
C TRP A 42 -27.41 0.75 -18.44
N ASP A 43 -27.06 1.30 -19.62
CA ASP A 43 -28.00 1.51 -20.73
C ASP A 43 -28.64 0.18 -21.21
N VAL A 44 -27.97 -0.96 -21.05
CA VAL A 44 -28.49 -2.28 -21.40
C VAL A 44 -29.62 -2.71 -20.43
N LEU A 45 -29.44 -2.46 -19.13
CA LEU A 45 -30.47 -2.75 -18.12
C LEU A 45 -31.66 -1.79 -18.21
N TYR A 46 -31.40 -0.55 -18.65
CA TYR A 46 -32.44 0.47 -18.83
C TYR A 46 -33.34 0.21 -20.06
N ASN A 47 -32.75 -0.31 -21.15
CA ASN A 47 -33.47 -0.53 -22.42
C ASN A 47 -34.20 -1.88 -22.49
N GLU A 48 -33.76 -2.91 -21.77
CA GLU A 48 -34.45 -4.23 -21.78
C GLU A 48 -35.59 -4.34 -20.76
N GLY A 49 -35.67 -3.44 -19.76
CA GLY A 49 -36.67 -3.48 -18.69
C GLY A 49 -37.84 -2.49 -18.84
N GLY A 50 -37.91 -1.69 -19.90
CA GLY A 50 -39.06 -0.79 -20.14
C GLY A 50 -39.18 0.34 -19.12
N PHE A 51 -38.08 0.87 -18.58
CA PHE A 51 -38.10 2.02 -17.66
C PHE A 51 -38.49 3.30 -18.40
N SER A 52 -39.62 3.83 -18.09
CA SER A 52 -40.18 5.09 -18.59
C SER A 52 -39.35 6.29 -18.09
N GLN A 53 -39.26 7.37 -18.88
CA GLN A 53 -38.51 8.60 -18.62
C GLN A 53 -38.80 9.34 -17.29
N SER A 54 -39.60 8.75 -16.39
CA SER A 54 -40.02 9.32 -15.10
C SER A 54 -39.68 8.47 -13.89
N GLN A 55 -38.74 7.51 -14.01
CA GLN A 55 -38.52 6.59 -12.90
C GLN A 55 -37.57 7.19 -11.86
N GLU A 56 -38.10 7.25 -10.65
CA GLU A 56 -37.45 7.64 -9.40
C GLU A 56 -36.67 6.45 -8.85
N LEU A 57 -35.37 6.64 -8.61
CA LEU A 57 -34.55 5.62 -7.97
C LEU A 57 -34.69 5.73 -6.44
N PHE A 58 -35.30 4.69 -5.83
CA PHE A 58 -35.41 4.60 -4.38
C PHE A 58 -34.11 4.08 -3.76
N ILE A 59 -33.63 4.80 -2.73
CA ILE A 59 -32.45 4.44 -1.95
C ILE A 59 -32.83 4.47 -0.46
N ASP A 60 -32.79 3.34 0.21
CA ASP A 60 -33.13 3.22 1.63
C ASP A 60 -31.96 3.67 2.51
N ARG A 61 -31.72 4.97 2.55
CA ARG A 61 -30.61 5.61 3.28
C ARG A 61 -31.04 6.91 3.92
N ASN A 62 -30.13 7.53 4.69
CA ASN A 62 -30.40 8.78 5.41
C ASN A 62 -30.47 10.00 4.46
N PRO A 63 -31.63 10.66 4.34
CA PRO A 63 -31.80 11.79 3.41
C PRO A 63 -31.01 13.03 3.83
N ASP A 64 -30.82 13.31 5.13
CA ASP A 64 -30.10 14.48 5.60
C ASP A 64 -28.61 14.38 5.26
N CYS A 65 -28.02 13.21 5.45
CA CYS A 65 -26.65 12.95 5.02
C CYS A 65 -26.51 13.05 3.49
N PHE A 66 -27.48 12.48 2.75
CA PHE A 66 -27.47 12.55 1.29
C PHE A 66 -27.53 14.00 0.79
N ALA A 67 -28.33 14.87 1.44
CA ALA A 67 -28.40 16.29 1.11
C ALA A 67 -27.03 16.98 1.22
N VAL A 68 -26.28 16.68 2.27
CA VAL A 68 -24.90 17.20 2.48
C VAL A 68 -23.96 16.69 1.40
N LEU A 69 -23.99 15.38 1.10
CA LEU A 69 -23.14 14.77 0.08
C LEU A 69 -23.45 15.30 -1.32
N LEU A 70 -24.74 15.46 -1.64
CA LEU A 70 -25.14 16.01 -2.92
C LEU A 70 -24.72 17.49 -3.07
N ASN A 71 -24.77 18.26 -1.97
CA ASN A 71 -24.28 19.63 -1.98
C ASN A 71 -22.75 19.69 -2.16
N LEU A 72 -22.01 18.81 -1.51
CA LEU A 72 -20.55 18.66 -1.72
C LEU A 72 -20.24 18.40 -3.19
N LEU A 73 -20.97 17.48 -3.85
CA LEU A 73 -20.77 17.20 -5.28
C LEU A 73 -21.11 18.38 -6.20
N ARG A 74 -22.02 19.27 -5.77
CA ARG A 74 -22.40 20.48 -6.51
C ARG A 74 -21.38 21.60 -6.39
N THR A 75 -20.88 21.82 -5.19
CA THR A 75 -20.12 23.04 -4.84
C THR A 75 -18.64 22.79 -4.62
N GLY A 76 -18.27 21.56 -4.27
CA GLY A 76 -16.93 21.20 -3.76
C GLY A 76 -16.74 21.54 -2.27
N ASP A 77 -17.71 22.21 -1.63
CA ASP A 77 -17.61 22.64 -0.24
C ASP A 77 -18.39 21.70 0.69
N LEU A 78 -17.76 21.30 1.78
CA LEU A 78 -18.38 20.50 2.81
C LEU A 78 -18.95 21.38 3.94
N ASN A 79 -20.26 21.47 4.01
CA ASN A 79 -20.97 22.13 5.10
C ASN A 79 -21.84 21.10 5.84
N ILE A 80 -21.46 20.74 7.07
CA ILE A 80 -22.16 19.75 7.90
C ILE A 80 -23.10 20.50 8.86
N PRO A 81 -24.43 20.38 8.68
CA PRO A 81 -25.39 21.01 9.59
C PRO A 81 -25.30 20.37 11.00
N PRO A 82 -25.69 21.10 12.08
CA PRO A 82 -25.60 20.59 13.46
C PRO A 82 -26.44 19.34 13.73
N ASN A 83 -27.49 19.10 12.96
CA ASN A 83 -28.36 17.92 13.07
C ASN A 83 -27.79 16.65 12.42
N VAL A 84 -26.72 16.78 11.61
CA VAL A 84 -26.05 15.65 10.96
C VAL A 84 -24.79 15.28 11.75
N SER A 85 -24.76 14.05 12.25
CA SER A 85 -23.56 13.56 12.91
C SER A 85 -22.47 13.25 11.88
N GLU A 86 -21.27 13.67 12.17
CA GLU A 86 -20.10 13.44 11.28
C GLU A 86 -19.88 11.94 11.05
N LYS A 87 -20.03 11.12 12.07
CA LYS A 87 -19.94 9.66 11.98
C LYS A 87 -20.96 9.09 11.00
N SER A 88 -22.21 9.57 11.05
CA SER A 88 -23.26 9.13 10.12
C SER A 88 -22.95 9.57 8.70
N LEU A 89 -22.50 10.82 8.52
CA LEU A 89 -22.13 11.36 7.22
C LEU A 89 -21.00 10.54 6.56
N TYR A 90 -19.97 10.17 7.31
CA TYR A 90 -18.86 9.39 6.79
C TYR A 90 -19.28 7.96 6.40
N ARG A 91 -20.18 7.34 7.17
CA ARG A 91 -20.75 6.02 6.81
C ARG A 91 -21.56 6.09 5.51
N GLU A 92 -22.37 7.14 5.35
CA GLU A 92 -23.10 7.35 4.10
C GLU A 92 -22.14 7.65 2.95
N ALA A 93 -21.12 8.49 3.15
CA ALA A 93 -20.11 8.79 2.14
C ALA A 93 -19.35 7.54 1.70
N SER A 94 -19.03 6.63 2.64
CA SER A 94 -18.42 5.33 2.33
C SER A 94 -19.35 4.45 1.49
N PHE A 95 -20.65 4.39 1.84
CA PHE A 95 -21.64 3.66 1.05
C PHE A 95 -21.75 4.16 -0.39
N TYR A 96 -21.73 5.49 -0.58
CA TYR A 96 -21.77 6.09 -1.92
C TYR A 96 -20.41 6.07 -2.66
N GLY A 97 -19.33 5.57 -2.03
CA GLY A 97 -17.99 5.55 -2.62
C GLY A 97 -17.38 6.94 -2.80
N ILE A 98 -17.77 7.92 -1.98
CA ILE A 98 -17.29 9.32 -2.03
C ILE A 98 -16.68 9.78 -0.69
N LEU A 99 -16.24 8.84 0.14
CA LEU A 99 -15.61 9.16 1.42
C LEU A 99 -14.36 10.04 1.23
N ASP A 100 -13.56 9.76 0.20
CA ASP A 100 -12.36 10.54 -0.12
C ASP A 100 -12.70 12.00 -0.48
N HIS A 101 -13.83 12.23 -1.15
CA HIS A 101 -14.31 13.59 -1.44
C HIS A 101 -14.66 14.35 -0.17
N VAL A 102 -15.35 13.70 0.77
CA VAL A 102 -15.71 14.28 2.07
C VAL A 102 -14.46 14.62 2.88
N ARG A 103 -13.49 13.70 2.90
CA ARG A 103 -12.22 13.87 3.60
C ARG A 103 -11.38 14.97 2.97
N ALA A 104 -11.25 14.97 1.63
CA ALA A 104 -10.52 16.00 0.90
C ALA A 104 -11.14 17.39 1.07
N ALA A 105 -12.47 17.50 1.09
CA ALA A 105 -13.18 18.77 1.32
C ALA A 105 -13.00 19.27 2.76
N LYS A 106 -12.93 18.35 3.74
CA LYS A 106 -12.73 18.70 5.15
C LYS A 106 -11.29 19.08 5.47
N TRP A 107 -10.31 18.30 5.00
CA TRP A 107 -8.91 18.36 5.42
C TRP A 107 -8.00 18.97 4.35
N GLY A 108 -8.47 19.08 3.12
CA GLY A 108 -7.66 19.39 1.94
C GLY A 108 -6.94 18.16 1.40
N GLN A 109 -6.16 18.37 0.33
CA GLN A 109 -5.32 17.32 -0.23
C GLN A 109 -4.20 16.93 0.74
N PHE A 110 -3.77 15.68 0.67
CA PHE A 110 -2.66 15.18 1.46
C PHE A 110 -1.40 16.04 1.24
N ASP A 111 -0.82 16.51 2.36
CA ASP A 111 0.44 17.23 2.37
C ASP A 111 1.22 16.85 3.64
N GLY A 112 2.35 16.18 3.45
CA GLY A 112 3.23 15.75 4.53
C GLY A 112 3.72 16.89 5.43
N ASN A 113 3.82 18.10 4.91
CA ASN A 113 4.23 19.29 5.68
C ASN A 113 3.14 19.79 6.65
N ARG A 114 1.90 19.39 6.41
CA ARG A 114 0.73 19.78 7.22
C ARG A 114 0.29 18.70 8.18
N LEU A 115 0.94 17.53 8.16
CA LEU A 115 0.62 16.44 9.06
C LEU A 115 0.87 16.83 10.51
N ARG A 116 -0.07 16.44 11.37
CA ARG A 116 0.03 16.56 12.83
C ARG A 116 -0.35 15.24 13.47
N LEU A 117 0.28 14.93 14.58
CA LEU A 117 -0.09 13.77 15.37
C LEU A 117 -1.52 13.93 15.86
N SER A 118 -2.40 13.06 15.38
CA SER A 118 -3.81 13.04 15.73
C SER A 118 -4.05 12.13 16.93
N ARG A 119 -3.48 10.94 16.90
CA ARG A 119 -3.71 9.90 17.90
C ARG A 119 -2.52 8.94 17.98
N SER A 120 -2.28 8.40 19.16
CA SER A 120 -1.42 7.24 19.39
C SER A 120 -2.27 6.09 19.92
N VAL A 121 -2.11 4.91 19.33
CA VAL A 121 -2.85 3.71 19.73
C VAL A 121 -1.85 2.72 20.33
N SER A 122 -2.07 2.34 21.58
CA SER A 122 -1.26 1.33 22.26
C SER A 122 -1.73 -0.05 21.83
N GLY A 123 -0.83 -0.84 21.28
CA GLY A 123 -1.10 -2.22 20.91
C GLY A 123 -1.36 -3.09 22.15
N ARG A 124 -2.17 -4.12 21.96
CA ARG A 124 -2.51 -5.08 23.03
C ARG A 124 -1.85 -6.44 22.82
N ALA A 125 -1.16 -6.63 21.71
CA ALA A 125 -0.55 -7.89 21.36
C ALA A 125 0.83 -8.03 22.00
N PRO A 126 1.19 -9.20 22.50
CA PRO A 126 2.56 -9.52 22.86
C PRO A 126 3.40 -9.68 21.59
N GLY A 127 4.59 -9.13 21.58
CA GLY A 127 5.56 -9.25 20.49
C GLY A 127 5.89 -7.92 19.82
N ASP A 128 6.98 -7.95 19.07
CA ASP A 128 7.46 -6.77 18.35
C ASP A 128 6.58 -6.45 17.15
N GLY A 129 6.39 -5.17 16.89
CA GLY A 129 5.74 -4.71 15.68
C GLY A 129 6.55 -5.11 14.45
N THR A 130 5.90 -5.73 13.46
CA THR A 130 6.59 -6.24 12.26
C THR A 130 6.22 -5.48 11.00
N ALA A 131 4.98 -5.07 10.85
CA ALA A 131 4.50 -4.32 9.70
C ALA A 131 3.28 -3.47 10.04
N ILE A 132 3.15 -2.33 9.37
CA ILE A 132 1.95 -1.50 9.35
C ILE A 132 1.62 -1.14 7.92
N ARG A 133 0.35 -1.27 7.52
CA ARG A 133 -0.11 -0.93 6.18
C ARG A 133 -1.40 -0.13 6.26
N ALA A 134 -1.43 0.97 5.53
CA ALA A 134 -2.62 1.79 5.35
C ALA A 134 -3.63 1.07 4.46
N GLY A 135 -4.89 1.10 4.83
CA GLY A 135 -6.00 0.59 4.04
C GLY A 135 -6.48 1.59 2.99
N PRO A 136 -7.16 1.10 1.93
CA PRO A 136 -7.68 1.96 0.88
C PRO A 136 -8.79 2.90 1.38
N ASP A 137 -9.48 2.53 2.43
CA ASP A 137 -10.53 3.33 3.08
C ASP A 137 -10.01 4.35 4.09
N GLY A 138 -8.69 4.38 4.34
CA GLY A 138 -8.04 5.23 5.35
C GLY A 138 -7.98 4.61 6.75
N GLY A 139 -8.30 3.33 6.87
CA GLY A 139 -7.96 2.49 8.01
C GLY A 139 -6.52 1.99 7.94
N CYS A 140 -6.16 1.04 8.79
CA CYS A 140 -4.85 0.39 8.75
C CYS A 140 -4.88 -1.02 9.33
N CYS A 141 -3.87 -1.81 9.00
CA CYS A 141 -3.58 -3.05 9.71
C CYS A 141 -2.17 -3.02 10.31
N VAL A 142 -2.03 -3.62 11.47
CA VAL A 142 -0.79 -3.64 12.25
C VAL A 142 -0.49 -5.08 12.67
N ALA A 143 0.69 -5.56 12.34
CA ALA A 143 1.15 -6.90 12.69
C ALA A 143 2.12 -6.88 13.88
N HIS A 144 1.84 -7.72 14.87
CA HIS A 144 2.69 -7.96 16.04
C HIS A 144 2.87 -9.46 16.24
N GLY A 145 4.07 -9.97 16.03
CA GLY A 145 4.32 -11.41 16.13
C GLY A 145 3.40 -12.20 15.21
N SER A 146 2.50 -13.02 15.76
CA SER A 146 1.51 -13.82 15.04
C SER A 146 0.11 -13.19 14.96
N ILE A 147 -0.07 -11.99 15.44
CA ILE A 147 -1.37 -11.33 15.54
C ILE A 147 -1.41 -10.12 14.58
N VAL A 148 -2.51 -9.97 13.86
CA VAL A 148 -2.79 -8.79 13.04
C VAL A 148 -4.04 -8.10 13.58
N HIS A 149 -3.89 -6.82 13.91
CA HIS A 149 -4.97 -5.92 14.28
C HIS A 149 -5.39 -5.12 13.07
N VAL A 150 -6.67 -5.04 12.81
CA VAL A 150 -7.26 -4.27 11.70
C VAL A 150 -8.10 -3.15 12.29
N TYR A 151 -7.88 -1.95 11.81
CA TYR A 151 -8.61 -0.74 12.19
C TYR A 151 -9.31 -0.18 10.96
N ASP A 152 -10.59 0.11 11.09
CA ASP A 152 -11.35 0.76 10.04
C ASP A 152 -10.95 2.25 9.88
N TRP A 153 -11.56 2.95 8.93
CA TRP A 153 -11.32 4.38 8.70
C TRP A 153 -11.67 5.28 9.89
N MET A 154 -12.52 4.80 10.82
CA MET A 154 -12.83 5.47 12.09
C MET A 154 -11.83 5.12 13.19
N LEU A 155 -10.87 4.25 12.89
CA LEU A 155 -9.91 3.70 13.86
C LEU A 155 -10.60 2.87 14.96
N GLU A 156 -11.75 2.27 14.62
CA GLU A 156 -12.39 1.25 15.44
C GLU A 156 -11.71 -0.09 15.13
N GLU A 157 -11.31 -0.79 16.16
CA GLU A 157 -10.60 -2.08 16.02
C GLU A 157 -11.60 -3.20 15.70
N HIS A 158 -11.30 -3.96 14.65
CA HIS A 158 -11.98 -5.21 14.34
C HIS A 158 -11.44 -6.37 15.19
N PRO A 159 -12.12 -7.52 15.23
CA PRO A 159 -11.60 -8.69 15.92
C PRO A 159 -10.19 -9.03 15.40
N PRO A 160 -9.18 -9.18 16.30
CA PRO A 160 -7.81 -9.44 15.89
C PRO A 160 -7.69 -10.82 15.23
N LEU A 161 -6.87 -10.86 14.17
CA LEU A 161 -6.54 -12.11 13.50
C LEU A 161 -5.38 -12.77 14.22
N ASN A 162 -5.65 -13.92 14.83
CA ASN A 162 -4.62 -14.75 15.42
C ASN A 162 -4.23 -15.86 14.44
N LEU A 163 -3.01 -15.80 13.94
CA LEU A 163 -2.49 -16.73 12.98
C LEU A 163 -1.75 -17.87 13.69
N ASP A 164 -1.95 -19.09 13.21
CA ASP A 164 -1.19 -20.26 13.68
C ASP A 164 0.28 -20.28 13.19
N HIS A 165 0.85 -19.12 12.85
CA HIS A 165 2.21 -18.94 12.39
C HIS A 165 3.08 -18.29 13.46
N GLN A 166 4.42 -18.48 13.35
CA GLN A 166 5.33 -17.91 14.35
C GLN A 166 5.40 -16.38 14.28
N ARG A 167 5.38 -15.82 13.06
CA ARG A 167 5.56 -14.40 12.83
C ARG A 167 4.94 -13.98 11.50
N VAL A 168 4.24 -12.88 11.52
CA VAL A 168 3.81 -12.17 10.30
C VAL A 168 5.00 -11.41 9.72
N ASN A 169 5.23 -11.57 8.41
CA ASN A 169 6.30 -10.87 7.71
C ASN A 169 5.81 -9.57 7.05
N ASP A 170 4.64 -9.63 6.42
CA ASP A 170 4.03 -8.48 5.78
C ASP A 170 2.51 -8.64 5.65
N VAL A 171 1.82 -7.54 5.41
CA VAL A 171 0.37 -7.48 5.22
C VAL A 171 0.06 -6.60 4.02
N GLY A 172 -0.98 -6.91 3.25
CA GLY A 172 -1.43 -6.09 2.13
C GLY A 172 -2.95 -6.05 2.06
N PHE A 173 -3.54 -4.87 1.83
CA PHE A 173 -4.95 -4.77 1.50
C PHE A 173 -5.17 -5.08 0.02
N ILE A 174 -6.16 -5.92 -0.27
CA ILE A 174 -6.71 -6.08 -1.62
C ILE A 174 -7.79 -5.02 -1.83
N ASP A 175 -8.68 -4.93 -0.86
CA ASP A 175 -9.76 -3.94 -0.78
C ASP A 175 -10.07 -3.68 0.71
N ALA A 176 -11.14 -2.95 1.01
CA ALA A 176 -11.55 -2.64 2.39
C ALA A 176 -11.91 -3.90 3.21
N ASP A 177 -12.42 -4.95 2.54
CA ASP A 177 -12.92 -6.17 3.20
C ASP A 177 -11.91 -7.33 3.18
N ASN A 178 -10.83 -7.22 2.43
CA ASN A 178 -9.89 -8.31 2.19
C ASN A 178 -8.45 -7.89 2.40
N ILE A 179 -7.74 -8.68 3.21
CA ILE A 179 -6.30 -8.52 3.46
C ILE A 179 -5.56 -9.82 3.15
N VAL A 180 -4.37 -9.68 2.57
CA VAL A 180 -3.40 -10.76 2.40
C VAL A 180 -2.35 -10.66 3.48
N ILE A 181 -2.04 -11.77 4.11
CA ILE A 181 -1.03 -11.84 5.16
C ILE A 181 0.03 -12.86 4.74
N SER A 182 1.29 -12.46 4.80
CA SER A 182 2.44 -13.34 4.65
C SER A 182 3.09 -13.63 6.02
N ALA A 183 3.45 -14.87 6.24
CA ALA A 183 4.02 -15.29 7.53
C ALA A 183 5.12 -16.32 7.34
N CYS A 184 5.96 -16.47 8.37
CA CYS A 184 6.90 -17.57 8.47
C CYS A 184 6.13 -18.90 8.54
N GLU A 185 6.63 -19.90 7.82
CA GLU A 185 6.07 -21.25 7.87
C GLU A 185 6.09 -21.78 9.31
N ARG A 186 5.00 -22.44 9.70
CA ARG A 186 4.93 -23.15 11.00
C ARG A 186 5.87 -24.33 10.98
N LEU A 187 6.72 -24.44 12.00
CA LEU A 187 7.63 -25.58 12.16
C LEU A 187 6.86 -26.90 12.19
N GLY A 188 7.20 -27.80 11.27
CA GLY A 188 6.64 -29.15 11.22
C GLY A 188 5.37 -29.32 10.38
N THR A 189 4.84 -28.27 9.78
CA THR A 189 3.72 -28.34 8.83
C THR A 189 4.16 -28.06 7.40
N LEU A 190 3.42 -28.61 6.42
CA LEU A 190 3.61 -28.31 4.99
C LEU A 190 2.73 -27.13 4.54
N ASP A 191 2.24 -26.37 5.51
CA ASP A 191 1.30 -25.28 5.26
C ASP A 191 2.00 -24.04 4.75
N GLY A 192 1.53 -23.50 3.63
CA GLY A 192 2.03 -22.26 3.05
C GLY A 192 1.84 -21.07 3.98
N GLY A 193 2.82 -20.16 3.97
CA GLY A 193 2.86 -18.98 4.83
C GLY A 193 2.07 -17.77 4.31
N MET A 194 1.08 -17.93 3.42
CA MET A 194 0.29 -16.83 2.89
C MET A 194 -1.19 -17.17 2.82
N GLY A 195 -2.04 -16.24 3.27
CA GLY A 195 -3.48 -16.41 3.27
C GLY A 195 -4.24 -15.10 2.99
N LEU A 196 -5.45 -15.25 2.45
CA LEU A 196 -6.44 -14.20 2.28
C LEU A 196 -7.43 -14.27 3.42
N PHE A 197 -7.63 -13.16 4.11
CA PHE A 197 -8.52 -13.06 5.26
C PHE A 197 -9.55 -11.94 5.06
N SER A 198 -10.71 -12.11 5.70
CA SER A 198 -11.65 -11.01 5.86
C SER A 198 -11.11 -10.01 6.88
N SER A 199 -11.04 -8.73 6.51
CA SER A 199 -10.63 -7.65 7.41
C SER A 199 -11.60 -7.43 8.57
N THR A 200 -12.89 -7.74 8.36
CA THR A 200 -13.97 -7.48 9.32
C THR A 200 -14.26 -8.67 10.25
N THR A 201 -14.23 -9.91 9.71
CA THR A 201 -14.55 -11.12 10.50
C THR A 201 -13.33 -11.88 10.97
N GLY A 202 -12.18 -11.66 10.34
CA GLY A 202 -10.95 -12.41 10.63
C GLY A 202 -10.93 -13.82 10.01
N GLU A 203 -11.94 -14.21 9.24
CA GLU A 203 -12.01 -15.54 8.65
C GLU A 203 -11.00 -15.71 7.52
N LEU A 204 -10.32 -16.86 7.51
CA LEU A 204 -9.49 -17.29 6.38
C LEU A 204 -10.39 -17.65 5.20
N ARG A 205 -10.33 -16.86 4.13
CA ARG A 205 -11.09 -17.09 2.88
C ARG A 205 -10.36 -18.04 1.94
N TYR A 206 -9.05 -17.88 1.85
CA TYR A 206 -8.24 -18.65 0.93
C TYR A 206 -6.80 -18.79 1.44
N LYS A 207 -6.19 -19.96 1.19
CA LYS A 207 -4.79 -20.23 1.47
C LYS A 207 -4.03 -20.35 0.16
N PHE A 208 -3.00 -19.56 0.00
CA PHE A 208 -2.19 -19.57 -1.21
C PHE A 208 -1.19 -20.72 -1.17
N GLU A 209 -1.05 -21.39 -2.30
CA GLU A 209 -0.15 -22.53 -2.47
C GLU A 209 0.86 -22.22 -3.56
N VAL A 210 2.09 -22.72 -3.41
CA VAL A 210 3.10 -22.74 -4.45
C VAL A 210 3.01 -24.08 -5.15
N SER A 211 2.57 -24.07 -6.40
CA SER A 211 2.58 -25.23 -7.27
C SER A 211 3.77 -25.15 -8.21
N HIS A 212 4.47 -26.29 -8.42
CA HIS A 212 5.56 -26.32 -9.38
C HIS A 212 5.06 -26.04 -10.81
N ILE A 213 5.46 -24.93 -11.38
CA ILE A 213 5.37 -24.68 -12.80
C ILE A 213 6.70 -25.14 -13.40
N ASN A 214 6.71 -26.40 -13.91
CA ASN A 214 7.72 -26.94 -14.81
C ASN A 214 9.20 -26.87 -14.39
N SER A 215 9.66 -27.79 -13.59
CA SER A 215 11.01 -28.31 -13.79
C SER A 215 10.99 -29.19 -15.04
N HIS A 216 11.70 -28.81 -16.10
CA HIS A 216 11.84 -29.56 -17.33
C HIS A 216 12.55 -30.95 -17.16
N GLU A 217 12.96 -31.28 -15.96
CA GLU A 217 13.64 -32.52 -15.60
C GLU A 217 12.86 -33.27 -14.53
N ASN A 218 12.16 -34.28 -14.92
CA ASN A 218 11.46 -35.34 -14.17
C ASN A 218 9.92 -35.31 -14.28
N LYS A 219 9.47 -35.87 -15.40
CA LYS A 219 8.05 -36.09 -15.71
C LYS A 219 7.32 -37.10 -14.83
N ASP A 220 7.97 -37.81 -13.92
CA ASP A 220 7.41 -39.04 -13.32
C ASP A 220 7.44 -39.13 -11.78
N ARG A 221 7.80 -38.08 -11.02
CA ARG A 221 7.71 -38.14 -9.55
C ARG A 221 6.98 -36.93 -8.99
N ASP A 222 5.87 -37.22 -8.28
CA ASP A 222 5.05 -36.34 -7.45
C ASP A 222 4.22 -35.26 -8.13
N LYS A 223 3.25 -35.66 -8.94
CA LYS A 223 2.07 -34.86 -9.21
C LYS A 223 1.24 -34.76 -7.92
N GLY A 224 1.41 -33.72 -7.12
CA GLY A 224 0.50 -33.41 -6.01
C GLY A 224 1.09 -33.12 -4.64
N ALA A 225 2.40 -33.17 -4.44
CA ALA A 225 2.98 -32.78 -3.16
C ALA A 225 2.95 -31.25 -3.00
N LYS A 226 2.07 -30.75 -2.15
CA LYS A 226 2.06 -29.35 -1.70
C LYS A 226 3.37 -29.09 -0.95
N LYS A 227 4.15 -28.11 -1.41
CA LYS A 227 5.38 -27.72 -0.74
C LYS A 227 5.14 -26.51 0.14
N GLY A 228 5.55 -26.61 1.39
CA GLY A 228 5.59 -25.50 2.32
C GLY A 228 6.59 -24.44 1.88
N PHE A 229 6.25 -23.19 2.10
CA PHE A 229 7.11 -22.03 1.81
C PHE A 229 6.94 -20.95 2.88
N THR A 230 7.95 -20.12 3.04
CA THR A 230 7.87 -18.87 3.78
C THR A 230 7.59 -17.74 2.79
N ALA A 231 6.54 -16.99 3.03
CA ALA A 231 6.24 -15.77 2.28
C ALA A 231 6.83 -14.56 3.00
N GLY A 232 7.52 -13.69 2.27
CA GLY A 232 8.14 -12.46 2.78
C GLY A 232 7.34 -11.22 2.42
N ALA A 233 8.01 -10.23 1.80
CA ALA A 233 7.37 -9.00 1.34
C ALA A 233 6.20 -9.27 0.38
N LEU A 234 5.18 -8.45 0.48
CA LEU A 234 3.98 -8.47 -0.34
C LEU A 234 3.88 -7.22 -1.21
N CYS A 235 3.29 -7.39 -2.38
CA CYS A 235 2.80 -6.29 -3.19
C CYS A 235 1.46 -6.68 -3.82
N VAL A 236 0.47 -5.82 -3.69
CA VAL A 236 -0.86 -5.98 -4.30
C VAL A 236 -0.96 -4.99 -5.45
N ASN A 237 -1.27 -5.48 -6.64
CA ASN A 237 -1.58 -4.65 -7.80
C ASN A 237 -3.10 -4.68 -8.05
N PRO A 238 -3.82 -3.61 -7.72
CA PRO A 238 -5.28 -3.58 -7.90
C PRO A 238 -5.70 -3.52 -9.37
N ASP A 239 -4.87 -2.93 -10.25
CA ASP A 239 -5.22 -2.74 -11.65
C ASP A 239 -5.28 -4.06 -12.44
N ASP A 240 -4.36 -4.98 -12.13
CA ASP A 240 -4.25 -6.29 -12.78
C ASP A 240 -4.77 -7.45 -11.92
N TYR A 241 -5.35 -7.16 -10.77
CA TYR A 241 -5.82 -8.17 -9.80
C TYR A 241 -4.75 -9.21 -9.44
N ARG A 242 -3.50 -8.78 -9.24
CA ARG A 242 -2.37 -9.65 -8.91
C ARG A 242 -1.80 -9.40 -7.53
N ILE A 243 -1.38 -10.49 -6.90
CA ILE A 243 -0.65 -10.49 -5.64
C ILE A 243 0.74 -11.03 -5.91
N PHE A 244 1.76 -10.32 -5.48
CA PHE A 244 3.16 -10.72 -5.55
C PHE A 244 3.68 -10.97 -4.15
N SER A 245 4.48 -12.03 -3.98
CA SER A 245 5.19 -12.29 -2.72
C SER A 245 6.55 -12.85 -2.97
N SER A 246 7.54 -12.44 -2.19
CA SER A 246 8.80 -13.13 -2.10
C SER A 246 8.62 -14.46 -1.40
N CYS A 247 9.17 -15.52 -1.96
CA CYS A 247 8.98 -16.90 -1.52
C CYS A 247 10.31 -17.59 -1.28
N ARG A 248 10.40 -18.23 -0.12
CA ARG A 248 11.53 -19.08 0.26
C ARG A 248 11.04 -20.49 0.54
N GLY A 249 11.37 -21.43 -0.35
CA GLY A 249 11.00 -22.84 -0.23
C GLY A 249 12.05 -23.66 0.55
N ARG A 250 11.64 -24.84 1.02
CA ARG A 250 12.53 -25.77 1.75
C ARG A 250 13.58 -26.43 0.88
N SER A 251 13.32 -26.56 -0.43
CA SER A 251 14.20 -27.27 -1.38
C SER A 251 15.06 -26.31 -2.21
N ASN A 252 15.48 -25.18 -1.63
CA ASN A 252 16.23 -24.11 -2.32
C ASN A 252 15.47 -23.49 -3.50
N GLU A 253 14.17 -23.47 -3.44
CA GLU A 253 13.32 -22.78 -4.41
C GLU A 253 13.04 -21.37 -3.88
N TYR A 254 13.72 -20.40 -4.43
CA TYR A 254 13.58 -19.00 -4.05
C TYR A 254 13.12 -18.20 -5.24
N GLY A 255 12.30 -17.19 -5.01
CA GLY A 255 11.83 -16.32 -6.06
C GLY A 255 10.63 -15.48 -5.70
N ILE A 256 9.98 -14.95 -6.74
CA ILE A 256 8.74 -14.18 -6.62
C ILE A 256 7.58 -14.99 -7.17
N GLY A 257 6.62 -15.31 -6.32
CA GLY A 257 5.35 -15.92 -6.72
C GLY A 257 4.32 -14.86 -7.11
N VAL A 258 3.46 -15.22 -8.04
CA VAL A 258 2.37 -14.37 -8.55
C VAL A 258 1.07 -15.14 -8.49
N TRP A 259 0.05 -14.55 -7.87
CA TRP A 259 -1.29 -15.12 -7.74
C TRP A 259 -2.36 -14.17 -8.24
N ASP A 260 -3.41 -14.75 -8.77
CA ASP A 260 -4.63 -14.05 -9.10
C ASP A 260 -5.44 -13.76 -7.82
N GLN A 261 -5.85 -12.52 -7.63
CA GLN A 261 -6.58 -12.08 -6.42
C GLN A 261 -7.96 -12.75 -6.28
N VAL A 262 -8.64 -13.00 -7.41
CA VAL A 262 -10.02 -13.48 -7.42
C VAL A 262 -10.07 -15.00 -7.19
N THR A 263 -9.21 -15.72 -7.90
CA THR A 263 -9.21 -17.20 -7.86
C THR A 263 -8.25 -17.77 -6.84
N GLY A 264 -7.32 -16.96 -6.34
CA GLY A 264 -6.23 -17.38 -5.45
C GLY A 264 -5.22 -18.33 -6.11
N LYS A 265 -5.35 -18.60 -7.41
CA LYS A 265 -4.48 -19.53 -8.12
C LYS A 265 -3.15 -18.89 -8.45
N GLN A 266 -2.07 -19.65 -8.32
CA GLN A 266 -0.76 -19.23 -8.79
C GLN A 266 -0.77 -19.10 -10.31
N MET A 267 -0.37 -17.91 -10.79
CA MET A 267 -0.28 -17.59 -12.22
C MET A 267 1.12 -17.79 -12.75
N ASP A 268 2.14 -17.39 -11.95
CA ASP A 268 3.54 -17.43 -12.38
C ASP A 268 4.48 -17.53 -11.17
N PHE A 269 5.75 -17.83 -11.46
CA PHE A 269 6.83 -17.85 -10.47
C PHE A 269 8.16 -17.49 -11.12
N PHE A 270 8.80 -16.43 -10.60
CA PHE A 270 10.13 -16.01 -11.01
C PHE A 270 11.16 -16.63 -10.09
N TYR A 271 11.92 -17.57 -10.63
CA TYR A 271 12.99 -18.22 -9.88
C TYR A 271 14.19 -17.30 -9.71
N GLU A 272 14.81 -17.38 -8.56
CA GLU A 272 16.06 -16.70 -8.26
C GLU A 272 17.19 -17.29 -9.13
N SER A 273 17.92 -16.41 -9.82
CA SER A 273 19.11 -16.79 -10.57
C SER A 273 20.34 -16.84 -9.65
N PRO A 274 21.34 -17.68 -9.93
CA PRO A 274 22.58 -17.69 -9.18
C PRO A 274 23.24 -16.31 -9.07
N GLY A 275 23.58 -15.90 -7.86
CA GLY A 275 24.17 -14.59 -7.59
C GLY A 275 23.18 -13.46 -7.34
N TRP A 276 21.87 -13.73 -7.35
CA TRP A 276 20.79 -12.79 -7.04
C TRP A 276 19.98 -13.27 -5.86
N SER A 277 19.21 -12.38 -5.25
CA SER A 277 18.31 -12.70 -4.16
C SER A 277 16.94 -12.09 -4.40
N LEU A 278 15.94 -12.93 -4.66
CA LEU A 278 14.54 -12.58 -4.87
C LEU A 278 13.66 -13.14 -3.75
N GLY A 279 13.93 -14.35 -3.30
CA GLY A 279 13.09 -15.06 -2.33
C GLY A 279 13.16 -14.50 -0.90
N ASP A 280 14.18 -13.72 -0.59
CA ASP A 280 14.36 -13.02 0.68
C ASP A 280 14.11 -11.50 0.57
N ALA A 281 13.34 -11.05 -0.42
CA ALA A 281 13.06 -9.63 -0.59
C ALA A 281 12.40 -9.02 0.66
N ASP A 282 12.85 -7.81 1.01
CA ASP A 282 12.31 -6.99 2.07
C ASP A 282 11.19 -6.08 1.58
N LYS A 283 11.23 -5.72 0.28
CA LYS A 283 10.27 -4.83 -0.33
C LYS A 283 9.96 -5.22 -1.75
N LEU A 284 8.68 -5.18 -2.06
CA LEU A 284 8.13 -5.29 -3.41
C LEU A 284 7.32 -4.03 -3.70
N GLN A 285 7.44 -3.50 -4.92
CA GLN A 285 6.64 -2.38 -5.37
C GLN A 285 6.28 -2.54 -6.85
N TRP A 286 5.00 -2.50 -7.17
CA TRP A 286 4.55 -2.48 -8.54
C TRP A 286 4.75 -1.10 -9.16
N LEU A 287 5.31 -1.06 -10.36
CA LEU A 287 5.42 0.12 -11.21
C LEU A 287 4.47 -0.06 -12.40
N GLY A 288 3.45 0.77 -12.43
CA GLY A 288 2.40 0.73 -13.45
C GLY A 288 2.76 1.46 -14.74
N GLY A 289 1.73 1.80 -15.51
CA GLY A 289 1.85 2.65 -16.68
C GLY A 289 2.86 2.15 -17.72
N VAL A 290 3.87 2.96 -17.99
CA VAL A 290 4.89 2.68 -19.03
C VAL A 290 5.84 1.54 -18.62
N TYR A 291 6.12 1.41 -17.32
CA TYR A 291 7.09 0.44 -16.82
C TYR A 291 6.54 -0.98 -16.78
N ASN A 292 5.38 -1.18 -16.17
CA ASN A 292 4.73 -2.48 -16.00
C ASN A 292 5.70 -3.55 -15.46
N CYS A 293 6.44 -3.18 -14.44
CA CYS A 293 7.49 -3.97 -13.81
C CYS A 293 7.31 -4.03 -12.29
N LEU A 294 7.86 -5.05 -11.66
CA LEU A 294 7.96 -5.15 -10.22
C LEU A 294 9.37 -4.77 -9.76
N LEU A 295 9.48 -3.78 -8.89
CA LEU A 295 10.68 -3.52 -8.10
C LEU A 295 10.77 -4.56 -6.99
N VAL A 296 11.93 -5.22 -6.92
CA VAL A 296 12.26 -6.19 -5.87
C VAL A 296 13.54 -5.70 -5.17
N ALA A 297 13.48 -5.48 -3.86
CA ALA A 297 14.64 -5.08 -3.08
C ALA A 297 14.89 -6.08 -1.94
N THR A 298 16.09 -6.67 -1.93
CA THR A 298 16.62 -7.48 -0.85
C THR A 298 17.73 -6.71 -0.16
N LEU A 299 17.58 -6.46 1.13
CA LEU A 299 18.30 -5.44 1.85
C LEU A 299 18.97 -5.99 3.10
N PHE A 300 19.89 -5.24 3.68
CA PHE A 300 20.42 -5.52 5.01
C PHE A 300 19.35 -5.23 6.09
N PRO A 301 19.23 -6.03 7.17
CA PRO A 301 20.13 -7.09 7.61
C PRO A 301 19.78 -8.50 7.10
N ARG A 302 18.75 -8.65 6.27
CA ARG A 302 18.32 -9.96 5.77
C ARG A 302 19.39 -10.65 4.94
N LYS A 303 20.12 -9.86 4.15
CA LYS A 303 21.31 -10.28 3.40
C LYS A 303 22.47 -9.32 3.62
N ASP A 304 23.70 -9.82 3.57
CA ASP A 304 24.91 -9.01 3.70
C ASP A 304 25.10 -8.05 2.52
N ASN A 305 24.68 -8.46 1.33
CA ASN A 305 24.68 -7.63 0.12
C ASN A 305 23.26 -7.20 -0.25
N CYS A 306 23.15 -5.99 -0.76
CA CYS A 306 21.88 -5.44 -1.26
C CYS A 306 21.70 -5.80 -2.74
N TYR A 307 20.47 -6.13 -3.09
CA TYR A 307 20.05 -6.42 -4.46
C TYR A 307 18.78 -5.65 -4.76
N ILE A 308 18.78 -4.89 -5.85
CA ILE A 308 17.61 -4.18 -6.35
C ILE A 308 17.41 -4.62 -7.80
N SER A 309 16.23 -5.11 -8.13
CA SER A 309 15.91 -5.65 -9.45
C SER A 309 14.58 -5.15 -9.95
N LEU A 310 14.44 -5.03 -11.27
CA LEU A 310 13.17 -4.80 -11.96
C LEU A 310 12.82 -6.05 -12.77
N LEU A 311 11.67 -6.63 -12.48
CA LEU A 311 11.14 -7.81 -13.15
C LEU A 311 10.01 -7.41 -14.10
N ASP A 312 10.13 -7.71 -15.39
CA ASP A 312 9.05 -7.54 -16.37
C ASP A 312 8.33 -8.88 -16.57
N PHE A 313 7.06 -8.92 -16.22
CA PHE A 313 6.24 -10.13 -16.31
C PHE A 313 5.77 -10.45 -17.74
N ARG A 314 5.87 -9.52 -18.67
CA ARG A 314 5.55 -9.76 -20.10
C ARG A 314 6.67 -10.53 -20.77
N SER A 315 7.89 -10.10 -20.56
CA SER A 315 9.08 -10.78 -21.11
C SER A 315 9.54 -11.97 -20.28
N ARG A 316 9.08 -12.06 -19.02
CA ARG A 316 9.55 -13.00 -18.00
C ARG A 316 11.04 -12.89 -17.72
N ASP A 317 11.56 -11.68 -17.82
CA ASP A 317 12.97 -11.39 -17.64
C ASP A 317 13.19 -10.35 -16.53
N MET A 318 14.37 -10.42 -15.93
CA MET A 318 14.93 -9.33 -15.13
C MET A 318 15.50 -8.29 -16.11
N VAL A 319 14.77 -7.18 -16.25
CA VAL A 319 15.14 -6.13 -17.22
C VAL A 319 16.24 -5.21 -16.73
N TRP A 320 16.40 -5.14 -15.41
CA TRP A 320 17.45 -4.35 -14.77
C TRP A 320 17.76 -4.88 -13.38
N SER A 321 19.02 -4.66 -12.94
CA SER A 321 19.46 -5.04 -11.61
C SER A 321 20.66 -4.22 -11.16
N TRP A 322 20.72 -4.00 -9.85
CA TRP A 322 21.83 -3.37 -9.17
C TRP A 322 22.17 -4.15 -7.89
N SER A 323 23.46 -4.23 -7.56
CA SER A 323 23.91 -4.80 -6.29
C SER A 323 25.16 -4.04 -5.79
N ASP A 324 25.39 -4.10 -4.49
CA ASP A 324 26.60 -3.56 -3.85
C ASP A 324 27.77 -4.57 -3.81
N ILE A 325 27.62 -5.73 -4.47
CA ILE A 325 28.67 -6.73 -4.59
C ILE A 325 29.90 -6.15 -5.32
N GLY A 326 31.08 -6.26 -4.72
CA GLY A 326 32.33 -5.79 -5.30
C GLY A 326 32.64 -4.31 -5.06
N ALA A 327 31.87 -3.60 -4.25
CA ALA A 327 32.30 -2.34 -3.70
C ALA A 327 33.60 -2.54 -2.88
N PRO A 328 34.65 -1.71 -3.07
CA PRO A 328 35.92 -1.92 -2.38
C PRO A 328 35.74 -1.90 -0.87
N LEU A 329 36.07 -3.02 -0.23
CA LEU A 329 35.97 -3.26 1.22
C LEU A 329 37.03 -2.46 2.00
N THR A 330 37.00 -1.15 1.96
CA THR A 330 37.67 -0.34 2.97
C THR A 330 36.70 -0.16 4.14
N LEU A 331 36.99 -0.86 5.24
CA LEU A 331 36.14 -1.08 6.41
C LEU A 331 35.42 0.16 7.00
N THR A 332 35.80 1.36 6.65
CA THR A 332 35.21 2.63 7.15
C THR A 332 34.27 3.34 6.17
N VAL A 333 34.31 3.01 4.89
CA VAL A 333 33.51 3.69 3.84
C VAL A 333 32.36 2.83 3.35
N VAL A 334 32.40 1.51 3.55
CA VAL A 334 31.40 0.54 3.06
C VAL A 334 30.08 0.71 3.80
N ASP A 335 30.09 0.86 5.12
CA ASP A 335 28.87 0.98 5.92
C ASP A 335 28.14 2.30 5.63
N GLU A 336 28.85 3.37 5.33
CA GLU A 336 28.27 4.69 5.05
C GLU A 336 27.43 4.75 3.77
N LYS A 337 27.63 3.81 2.83
CA LYS A 337 26.90 3.78 1.54
C LYS A 337 26.00 2.56 1.38
N ARG A 338 25.87 1.73 2.41
CA ARG A 338 25.03 0.55 2.35
C ARG A 338 23.55 0.94 2.29
N VAL A 339 22.85 0.46 1.26
CA VAL A 339 21.42 0.71 1.07
C VAL A 339 20.60 0.00 2.15
N ARG A 340 19.68 0.74 2.77
CA ARG A 340 18.79 0.24 3.81
C ARG A 340 17.33 0.13 3.36
N ASP A 341 16.91 0.94 2.40
CA ASP A 341 15.62 0.83 1.73
C ASP A 341 15.67 1.43 0.32
N ALA A 342 14.71 1.05 -0.51
CA ALA A 342 14.56 1.51 -1.88
C ALA A 342 13.08 1.76 -2.20
N VAL A 343 12.80 2.79 -2.98
CA VAL A 343 11.46 3.09 -3.49
C VAL A 343 11.56 3.62 -4.92
N ALA A 344 10.69 3.14 -5.79
CA ALA A 344 10.56 3.70 -7.12
C ALA A 344 9.61 4.89 -7.11
N MET A 345 10.02 5.94 -7.81
CA MET A 345 9.29 7.20 -7.99
C MET A 345 8.97 7.35 -9.48
N GLU A 346 7.80 6.82 -9.88
CA GLU A 346 7.41 6.75 -11.31
C GLU A 346 7.35 8.13 -11.95
N GLU A 347 6.76 9.12 -11.27
CA GLU A 347 6.66 10.50 -11.77
C GLU A 347 8.03 11.15 -11.99
N ALA A 348 9.01 10.82 -11.14
CA ALA A 348 10.38 11.31 -11.24
C ALA A 348 11.29 10.42 -12.12
N ASN A 349 10.76 9.32 -12.66
CA ASN A 349 11.51 8.32 -13.43
C ASN A 349 12.80 7.87 -12.72
N SER A 350 12.74 7.63 -11.42
CA SER A 350 13.93 7.29 -10.64
C SER A 350 13.62 6.30 -9.51
N ILE A 351 14.64 5.57 -9.09
CA ILE A 351 14.63 4.81 -7.85
C ILE A 351 15.40 5.63 -6.82
N CYS A 352 14.76 5.92 -5.70
CA CYS A 352 15.42 6.50 -4.53
C CYS A 352 15.83 5.38 -3.58
N VAL A 353 17.05 5.49 -3.06
CA VAL A 353 17.60 4.62 -2.02
C VAL A 353 18.02 5.44 -0.82
N VAL A 354 18.08 4.85 0.35
CA VAL A 354 18.52 5.51 1.58
C VAL A 354 19.59 4.67 2.27
N ASN A 355 20.59 5.32 2.85
CA ASN A 355 21.59 4.68 3.70
C ASN A 355 21.24 4.83 5.18
N GLU A 356 22.09 4.31 6.04
CA GLU A 356 21.96 4.36 7.50
C GLU A 356 21.96 5.79 8.08
N TYR A 357 22.53 6.75 7.35
CA TYR A 357 22.63 8.16 7.77
C TYR A 357 21.55 9.06 7.19
N GLU A 358 20.52 8.46 6.58
CA GLU A 358 19.46 9.18 5.88
C GLU A 358 19.96 9.96 4.64
N ASP A 359 21.13 9.62 4.09
CA ASP A 359 21.51 10.15 2.79
C ASP A 359 20.67 9.49 1.70
N LEU A 360 20.11 10.30 0.81
CA LEU A 360 19.32 9.83 -0.31
C LEU A 360 20.21 9.62 -1.54
N GLY A 361 20.05 8.48 -2.18
CA GLY A 361 20.69 8.16 -3.45
C GLY A 361 19.67 7.99 -4.56
N PHE A 362 19.98 8.40 -5.77
CA PHE A 362 19.07 8.34 -6.90
C PHE A 362 19.67 7.60 -8.09
N MET A 363 18.84 6.77 -8.73
CA MET A 363 19.14 6.04 -9.97
C MET A 363 18.06 6.36 -11.00
N ASP A 364 18.46 6.73 -12.23
CA ASP A 364 17.53 7.12 -13.31
C ASP A 364 16.96 5.87 -14.00
N LEU A 365 15.65 5.69 -13.94
CA LEU A 365 14.93 4.57 -14.57
C LEU A 365 15.00 4.60 -16.10
N ARG A 366 15.09 5.76 -16.72
CA ARG A 366 15.16 5.89 -18.19
C ARG A 366 16.45 5.31 -18.77
N MET A 367 17.54 5.41 -18.05
CA MET A 367 18.83 4.83 -18.44
C MET A 367 18.83 3.30 -18.36
N MET A 368 17.89 2.72 -17.64
CA MET A 368 17.80 1.29 -17.36
C MET A 368 17.08 0.51 -18.45
N MET A 369 16.07 1.09 -19.10
CA MET A 369 15.22 0.41 -20.09
C MET A 369 15.86 0.30 -21.49
N GLY A 370 16.95 0.99 -21.76
CA GLY A 370 17.57 1.08 -23.09
C GLY A 370 18.73 0.13 -23.38
N SER A 371 19.27 -0.57 -22.41
CA SER A 371 20.47 -1.42 -22.60
C SER A 371 20.39 -2.67 -21.76
N ARG A 372 20.55 -3.85 -22.38
CA ARG A 372 20.85 -5.13 -21.69
C ARG A 372 22.22 -5.12 -21.01
N SER A 373 22.75 -3.97 -20.72
CA SER A 373 24.04 -3.79 -20.08
C SER A 373 23.87 -3.95 -18.57
N THR A 374 24.55 -4.92 -18.01
CA THR A 374 24.88 -5.03 -16.59
C THR A 374 25.83 -3.88 -16.16
N SER A 375 25.58 -2.68 -16.64
CA SER A 375 26.32 -1.52 -16.17
C SER A 375 25.85 -1.22 -14.75
N ILE A 376 26.76 -1.33 -13.82
CA ILE A 376 26.64 -0.86 -12.42
C ILE A 376 26.20 0.59 -12.48
N GLY A 377 24.88 0.85 -12.46
CA GLY A 377 24.34 2.18 -12.39
C GLY A 377 24.89 2.84 -11.14
N SER A 378 25.66 3.91 -11.29
CA SER A 378 26.20 4.61 -10.13
C SER A 378 25.06 5.31 -9.41
N ILE A 379 24.88 5.01 -8.12
CA ILE A 379 23.99 5.78 -7.25
C ILE A 379 24.56 7.18 -7.12
N ARG A 380 23.76 8.19 -7.46
CA ARG A 380 24.08 9.58 -7.21
C ARG A 380 23.59 9.97 -5.81
N TRP A 381 24.49 9.94 -4.84
CA TRP A 381 24.19 10.33 -3.47
C TRP A 381 24.09 11.85 -3.32
N SER A 382 23.04 12.31 -2.67
CA SER A 382 22.92 13.69 -2.20
C SER A 382 23.54 13.76 -0.79
N SER A 383 24.77 14.27 -0.71
CA SER A 383 25.42 14.46 0.59
C SER A 383 24.71 15.56 1.37
N ARG A 384 24.15 15.22 2.51
CA ARG A 384 23.69 16.20 3.48
C ARG A 384 24.81 16.56 4.42
N SER A 385 24.85 17.81 4.88
CA SER A 385 25.81 18.20 5.91
C SER A 385 25.56 17.35 7.15
N ARG A 386 26.52 16.56 7.54
CA ARG A 386 26.54 15.65 8.68
C ARG A 386 26.46 16.43 9.99
N LEU A 387 25.29 16.92 10.34
CA LEU A 387 25.00 17.45 11.66
C LEU A 387 24.67 16.29 12.58
N MET A 388 25.68 15.86 13.32
CA MET A 388 25.68 14.92 14.43
C MET A 388 25.45 13.44 14.10
N LYS A 389 26.47 12.62 14.29
CA LYS A 389 26.33 11.21 14.63
C LYS A 389 25.57 11.15 15.97
N GLY A 390 24.26 10.92 15.91
CA GLY A 390 23.51 10.54 17.10
C GLY A 390 24.09 9.25 17.67
N VAL A 391 23.97 9.07 18.97
CA VAL A 391 24.26 7.78 19.60
C VAL A 391 23.28 6.76 18.97
N MET A 392 23.83 5.73 18.32
CA MET A 392 23.01 4.65 17.76
C MET A 392 22.28 3.95 18.92
N PRO A 393 20.97 3.72 18.82
CA PRO A 393 20.26 2.93 19.81
C PRO A 393 20.79 1.46 19.81
N ASP A 394 20.64 0.77 20.91
CA ASP A 394 21.09 -0.62 21.08
C ASP A 394 20.47 -1.58 20.05
N GLU A 395 19.24 -1.27 19.59
CA GLU A 395 18.56 -1.95 18.48
C GLU A 395 18.17 -0.93 17.39
N PRO A 396 18.97 -0.77 16.33
CA PRO A 396 18.71 0.22 15.31
C PRO A 396 17.51 -0.17 14.44
N CYS A 397 16.50 0.70 14.38
CA CYS A 397 15.50 0.66 13.32
C CYS A 397 16.11 1.31 12.07
N TYR A 398 16.20 0.53 11.00
CA TYR A 398 16.74 1.03 9.74
C TYR A 398 15.75 1.95 9.03
N PRO A 399 16.26 2.97 8.31
CA PRO A 399 15.41 3.88 7.54
C PRO A 399 14.51 3.13 6.56
N LYS A 400 13.26 3.59 6.44
CA LYS A 400 12.28 3.14 5.46
C LYS A 400 11.87 4.31 4.58
N LEU A 401 11.56 4.03 3.32
CA LEU A 401 11.13 5.01 2.33
C LEU A 401 9.70 4.75 1.87
N ALA A 402 8.96 5.83 1.67
CA ALA A 402 7.69 5.80 0.97
C ALA A 402 7.54 7.04 0.09
N VAL A 403 6.74 6.93 -0.98
CA VAL A 403 6.36 8.04 -1.85
C VAL A 403 4.85 8.16 -1.83
N HIS A 404 4.34 9.36 -1.60
CA HIS A 404 2.90 9.61 -1.63
C HIS A 404 2.63 11.09 -1.94
N GLY A 405 1.66 11.38 -2.84
CA GLY A 405 1.27 12.74 -3.20
C GLY A 405 2.43 13.60 -3.74
N GLY A 406 3.35 13.01 -4.51
CA GLY A 406 4.53 13.73 -5.04
C GLY A 406 5.57 14.09 -3.99
N GLN A 407 5.46 13.56 -2.77
CA GLN A 407 6.40 13.77 -1.67
C GLN A 407 7.13 12.46 -1.32
N LEU A 408 8.38 12.57 -0.90
CA LEU A 408 9.19 11.45 -0.43
C LEU A 408 9.28 11.51 1.10
N PHE A 409 9.10 10.37 1.75
CA PHE A 409 9.16 10.19 3.20
C PHE A 409 10.27 9.22 3.55
N SER A 410 11.04 9.55 4.58
CA SER A 410 12.07 8.67 5.14
C SER A 410 11.93 8.60 6.65
N SER A 411 11.79 7.39 7.21
CA SER A 411 11.88 7.20 8.66
C SER A 411 13.34 7.08 9.09
N MET A 412 13.69 7.68 10.21
CA MET A 412 14.98 7.49 10.88
C MET A 412 14.81 7.65 12.38
N ASN A 413 15.15 6.63 13.14
CA ASN A 413 14.92 6.57 14.58
C ASN A 413 13.46 6.88 14.93
N ASP A 414 13.19 7.95 15.69
CA ASP A 414 11.87 8.38 16.16
C ASP A 414 11.21 9.45 15.27
N CYS A 415 11.74 9.67 14.06
CA CYS A 415 11.36 10.78 13.19
C CYS A 415 11.06 10.31 11.76
N ILE A 416 10.09 10.97 11.10
CA ILE A 416 9.86 10.86 9.66
C ILE A 416 10.16 12.20 9.01
N SER A 417 11.12 12.19 8.10
CA SER A 417 11.50 13.33 7.27
C SER A 417 10.66 13.39 6.01
N VAL A 418 10.18 14.60 5.65
CA VAL A 418 9.39 14.86 4.44
C VAL A 418 10.22 15.66 3.46
N PHE A 419 10.29 15.19 2.23
CA PHE A 419 11.06 15.82 1.15
C PHE A 419 10.15 16.17 -0.01
N CYS A 420 10.33 17.36 -0.56
CA CYS A 420 9.50 17.90 -1.64
C CYS A 420 10.34 18.54 -2.74
N GLY A 421 9.72 18.73 -3.90
CA GLY A 421 10.29 19.42 -5.06
C GLY A 421 11.23 18.55 -5.89
N SER A 422 11.74 19.12 -6.98
CA SER A 422 12.60 18.42 -7.94
C SER A 422 13.94 17.97 -7.34
N ASP A 423 14.42 18.68 -6.34
CA ASP A 423 15.72 18.44 -5.69
C ASP A 423 15.57 17.68 -4.37
N TRP A 424 14.38 17.23 -4.03
CA TRP A 424 14.07 16.49 -2.81
C TRP A 424 14.59 17.18 -1.55
N VAL A 425 14.23 18.45 -1.39
CA VAL A 425 14.61 19.26 -0.24
C VAL A 425 13.83 18.82 0.98
N LEU A 426 14.50 18.69 2.14
CA LEU A 426 13.85 18.44 3.42
C LEU A 426 12.98 19.64 3.79
N THR A 427 11.67 19.42 3.87
CA THR A 427 10.70 20.49 4.15
C THR A 427 10.06 20.38 5.53
N SER A 428 9.93 19.17 6.07
CA SER A 428 9.32 18.94 7.38
C SER A 428 9.92 17.71 8.07
N ARG A 429 9.77 17.66 9.39
CA ARG A 429 10.08 16.50 10.22
C ARG A 429 8.92 16.22 11.16
N LEU A 430 8.38 15.01 11.06
CA LEU A 430 7.32 14.51 11.92
C LEU A 430 7.98 13.78 13.08
N LYS A 431 7.89 14.36 14.26
CA LYS A 431 8.47 13.80 15.48
C LYS A 431 7.47 13.94 16.62
N ARG A 432 7.29 12.87 17.36
CA ARG A 432 6.52 12.94 18.60
C ARG A 432 7.45 13.24 19.80
N SER A 433 6.87 13.77 20.89
CA SER A 433 7.65 14.21 22.06
C SER A 433 8.28 13.04 22.84
N TYR A 434 7.67 11.87 22.79
CA TYR A 434 8.10 10.64 23.48
C TYR A 434 7.88 9.46 22.52
N GLY A 435 8.76 8.49 22.53
CA GLY A 435 8.57 7.24 21.80
C GLY A 435 9.86 6.62 21.32
N GLY A 436 9.82 5.32 21.12
CA GLY A 436 10.90 4.52 20.57
C GLY A 436 11.06 4.73 19.06
N SER A 437 12.02 4.01 18.50
CA SER A 437 12.34 4.06 17.08
C SER A 437 11.15 3.57 16.23
N ILE A 438 11.00 4.15 15.04
CA ILE A 438 10.00 3.74 14.05
C ILE A 438 10.53 2.55 13.29
N CYS A 439 9.88 1.39 13.40
CA CYS A 439 10.26 0.17 12.72
C CYS A 439 9.62 0.04 11.32
N ASP A 440 8.43 0.60 11.15
CA ASP A 440 7.74 0.63 9.86
C ASP A 440 6.75 1.79 9.80
N PHE A 441 6.40 2.24 8.60
CA PHE A 441 5.35 3.23 8.41
C PHE A 441 4.65 3.04 7.06
N SER A 442 3.41 3.50 6.97
CA SER A 442 2.63 3.41 5.75
C SER A 442 1.76 4.66 5.57
N ILE A 443 1.54 5.05 4.33
CA ILE A 443 0.72 6.21 3.97
C ILE A 443 -0.41 5.74 3.07
N GLY A 444 -1.61 6.17 3.36
CA GLY A 444 -2.79 5.87 2.55
C GLY A 444 -3.88 6.91 2.77
N GLY A 445 -4.49 7.34 1.66
CA GLY A 445 -5.48 8.40 1.69
C GLY A 445 -4.89 9.71 2.23
N ASP A 446 -5.42 10.18 3.34
CA ASP A 446 -5.04 11.43 4.01
C ASP A 446 -4.25 11.20 5.32
N ARG A 447 -3.81 9.97 5.59
CA ARG A 447 -3.16 9.57 6.83
C ARG A 447 -1.79 8.96 6.61
N LEU A 448 -0.93 9.19 7.60
CA LEU A 448 0.31 8.46 7.77
C LEU A 448 0.25 7.70 9.10
N PHE A 449 0.60 6.43 9.05
CA PHE A 449 0.68 5.53 10.20
C PHE A 449 2.13 5.16 10.46
N ALA A 450 2.61 5.32 11.68
CA ALA A 450 3.99 5.01 12.08
C ALA A 450 4.00 4.01 13.24
N LEU A 451 4.64 2.86 13.04
CA LEU A 451 4.76 1.79 14.03
C LEU A 451 6.07 1.93 14.78
N HIS A 452 6.01 1.90 16.10
CA HIS A 452 7.17 1.99 16.98
C HIS A 452 7.60 0.63 17.53
N SER A 453 8.91 0.41 17.66
CA SER A 453 9.46 -0.88 18.08
C SER A 453 9.37 -1.14 19.57
N GLU A 454 9.55 -0.11 20.40
CA GLU A 454 9.78 -0.31 21.83
C GLU A 454 8.50 -0.27 22.68
N GLU A 455 7.48 0.46 22.26
CA GLU A 455 6.29 0.73 23.08
C GLU A 455 5.05 -0.05 22.65
N ASN A 456 5.15 -0.86 21.60
CA ASN A 456 3.99 -1.52 21.00
C ASN A 456 2.86 -0.52 20.68
N VAL A 457 3.26 0.64 20.13
CA VAL A 457 2.40 1.77 19.81
C VAL A 457 2.52 2.09 18.34
N PHE A 458 1.44 2.49 17.72
CA PHE A 458 1.49 3.15 16.42
C PHE A 458 0.83 4.54 16.51
N ASP A 459 1.42 5.46 15.78
CA ASP A 459 0.97 6.84 15.68
C ASP A 459 0.20 7.08 14.39
N ILE A 460 -0.82 7.93 14.48
CA ILE A 460 -1.66 8.35 13.37
C ILE A 460 -1.45 9.84 13.17
N TRP A 461 -0.97 10.17 11.99
CA TRP A 461 -0.75 11.55 11.56
C TRP A 461 -1.78 11.91 10.50
N GLU A 462 -2.47 13.02 10.70
CA GLU A 462 -3.52 13.53 9.79
C GLU A 462 -3.20 14.94 9.34
N VAL A 463 -3.66 15.29 8.14
CA VAL A 463 -3.53 16.66 7.62
C VAL A 463 -4.42 17.57 8.46
N THR A 464 -3.90 18.70 8.89
CA THR A 464 -4.72 19.71 9.56
C THR A 464 -5.54 20.48 8.54
N PRO A 465 -6.80 20.88 8.87
CA PRO A 465 -7.59 21.74 8.01
C PRO A 465 -6.78 22.99 7.58
N PRO A 466 -6.98 23.48 6.35
CA PRO A 466 -6.37 24.73 5.95
C PRO A 466 -6.78 25.84 6.92
N PRO A 467 -5.88 26.78 7.26
CA PRO A 467 -6.24 27.90 8.10
C PRO A 467 -7.38 28.69 7.42
N ILE A 468 -8.43 28.99 8.18
CA ILE A 468 -9.50 29.86 7.70
C ILE A 468 -8.87 31.24 7.52
N ILE A 469 -8.64 31.64 6.28
CA ILE A 469 -8.26 33.02 5.96
C ILE A 469 -9.55 33.84 6.09
N LEU A 470 -9.68 34.53 7.23
CA LEU A 470 -10.76 35.48 7.48
C LEU A 470 -10.54 36.77 6.69
#